data_369ca23ead9b86e9d942c54e2dbc89f8
#
_entry.id   369ca23ead9b86e9d942c54e2dbc89f8
#
_cell.length_a   1.000
_cell.length_b   1.000
_cell.length_c   1.000
_cell.angle_alpha   90.00
_cell.angle_beta   90.00
_cell.angle_gamma   90.00
#
_symmetry.space_group_name_H-M   'P 1'
#
loop_
_entity.id
_entity.type
_entity.pdbx_description
1 polymer ?
#
loop_
_entity_poly.entity_id
_entity_poly.type
_entity_poly.pdbx_seq_one_letter_code
_entity_poly.pdbx_strand_id
1 'polypeptide(L)'
;MKDLKPIDYGIFAELVKNPRLSDRQLAKILNLSQPTITRRRGELERRGLLDYTAILDIRKLGFEILAITFGKLKPEKPNDKKVEPSEDFLSKHPEMILVSSGRGLNYDRVVLSVHRSYSEFSQFITELRQQWGKYLADPESFIISLQSDKILRDFTLKQLAKAISMLKKET
;
A
#
# COMPACT_ATOMS: atom_id res chain seq x y z
N MET A 1 -4.02 -19.94 1.31
CA MET A 1 -3.99 -19.45 2.70
C MET A 1 -4.14 -20.56 3.76
N LYS A 2 -3.66 -21.76 3.46
CA LYS A 2 -4.01 -23.00 4.18
C LYS A 2 -3.35 -23.27 5.54
N ASP A 3 -2.66 -22.36 6.20
CA ASP A 3 -1.97 -22.67 7.47
C ASP A 3 -1.97 -21.57 8.53
N LEU A 4 -2.89 -20.60 8.44
CA LEU A 4 -3.05 -19.61 9.51
C LEU A 4 -3.93 -20.19 10.62
N LYS A 5 -3.45 -20.07 11.87
CA LYS A 5 -4.17 -20.49 13.06
C LYS A 5 -4.95 -19.31 13.64
N PRO A 6 -6.03 -19.56 14.43
CA PRO A 6 -6.78 -18.47 15.08
C PRO A 6 -5.91 -17.49 15.89
N ILE A 7 -4.79 -17.96 16.45
CA ILE A 7 -3.82 -17.12 17.16
C ILE A 7 -3.14 -16.10 16.23
N ASP A 8 -2.89 -16.43 14.96
CA ASP A 8 -2.18 -15.56 14.03
C ASP A 8 -3.00 -14.31 13.71
N TYR A 9 -4.31 -14.48 13.53
CA TYR A 9 -5.22 -13.34 13.36
C TYR A 9 -5.25 -12.42 14.59
N GLY A 10 -5.13 -13.00 15.80
CA GLY A 10 -4.97 -12.22 17.01
C GLY A 10 -3.68 -11.41 17.03
N ILE A 11 -2.55 -12.03 16.65
CA ILE A 11 -1.25 -11.35 16.54
C ILE A 11 -1.32 -10.23 15.51
N PHE A 12 -1.85 -10.48 14.30
CA PHE A 12 -2.00 -9.47 13.27
C PHE A 12 -2.88 -8.30 13.73
N ALA A 13 -4.03 -8.58 14.34
CA ALA A 13 -4.95 -7.55 14.79
C ALA A 13 -4.32 -6.62 15.84
N GLU A 14 -3.51 -7.14 16.75
CA GLU A 14 -2.83 -6.31 17.76
C GLU A 14 -1.62 -5.57 17.20
N LEU A 15 -0.81 -6.20 16.34
CA LEU A 15 0.36 -5.58 15.73
C LEU A 15 -0.01 -4.49 14.72
N VAL A 16 -1.12 -4.62 13.99
CA VAL A 16 -1.60 -3.57 13.10
C VAL A 16 -2.06 -2.31 13.84
N LYS A 17 -2.52 -2.47 15.10
CA LYS A 17 -2.83 -1.32 15.99
C LYS A 17 -1.55 -0.69 16.53
N ASN A 18 -0.62 -1.54 16.99
CA ASN A 18 0.64 -1.11 17.58
C ASN A 18 1.77 -2.11 17.26
N PRO A 19 2.60 -1.83 16.25
CA PRO A 19 3.69 -2.72 15.85
C PRO A 19 4.83 -2.83 16.89
N ARG A 20 4.86 -1.93 17.90
CA ARG A 20 5.89 -1.92 18.95
C ARG A 20 5.60 -2.85 20.11
N LEU A 21 4.47 -3.59 20.08
CA LEU A 21 4.19 -4.55 21.15
C LEU A 21 5.26 -5.63 21.21
N SER A 22 5.82 -5.80 22.41
CA SER A 22 6.70 -6.92 22.71
C SER A 22 5.92 -8.24 22.78
N ASP A 23 6.60 -9.36 22.58
CA ASP A 23 5.99 -10.69 22.70
C ASP A 23 5.34 -10.91 24.05
N ARG A 24 5.94 -10.37 25.13
CA ARG A 24 5.37 -10.40 26.49
C ARG A 24 4.05 -9.64 26.59
N GLN A 25 3.97 -8.48 25.94
CA GLN A 25 2.73 -7.69 25.90
C GLN A 25 1.65 -8.39 25.08
N LEU A 26 2.00 -8.91 23.89
CA LEU A 26 1.09 -9.70 23.06
C LEU A 26 0.58 -10.93 23.80
N ALA A 27 1.46 -11.65 24.50
CA ALA A 27 1.11 -12.82 25.31
C ALA A 27 0.04 -12.47 26.37
N LYS A 28 0.22 -11.34 27.05
CA LYS A 28 -0.75 -10.84 28.04
C LYS A 28 -2.09 -10.47 27.39
N ILE A 29 -2.07 -9.74 26.26
CA ILE A 29 -3.30 -9.30 25.57
C ILE A 29 -4.09 -10.50 25.03
N LEU A 30 -3.38 -11.49 24.46
CA LEU A 30 -4.01 -12.64 23.83
C LEU A 30 -4.26 -13.81 24.80
N ASN A 31 -3.90 -13.65 26.08
CA ASN A 31 -3.99 -14.67 27.13
C ASN A 31 -3.28 -15.98 26.74
N LEU A 32 -2.03 -15.87 26.32
CA LEU A 32 -1.18 -16.95 25.85
C LEU A 32 0.21 -16.89 26.51
N SER A 33 1.00 -17.98 26.38
CA SER A 33 2.37 -17.97 26.86
C SER A 33 3.30 -17.17 25.91
N GLN A 34 4.27 -16.45 26.48
CA GLN A 34 5.26 -15.70 25.67
C GLN A 34 5.99 -16.60 24.66
N PRO A 35 6.50 -17.80 25.00
CA PRO A 35 7.15 -18.68 24.03
C PRO A 35 6.24 -19.03 22.83
N THR A 36 4.93 -19.19 23.07
CA THR A 36 3.96 -19.44 21.98
C THR A 36 3.90 -18.24 21.04
N ILE A 37 3.81 -17.01 21.57
CA ILE A 37 3.80 -15.78 20.77
C ILE A 37 5.09 -15.65 19.99
N THR A 38 6.25 -15.75 20.66
CA THR A 38 7.58 -15.61 20.02
C THR A 38 7.74 -16.58 18.84
N ARG A 39 7.40 -17.85 19.04
CA ARG A 39 7.47 -18.85 17.97
C ARG A 39 6.54 -18.51 16.81
N ARG A 40 5.28 -18.14 17.07
CA ARG A 40 4.30 -17.85 16.01
C ARG A 40 4.65 -16.57 15.26
N ARG A 41 5.01 -15.50 15.97
CA ARG A 41 5.46 -14.23 15.37
C ARG A 41 6.64 -14.44 14.44
N GLY A 42 7.70 -15.13 14.90
CA GLY A 42 8.86 -15.41 14.08
C GLY A 42 8.54 -16.31 12.87
N GLU A 43 7.54 -17.21 12.97
CA GLU A 43 7.07 -17.99 11.82
C GLU A 43 6.35 -17.10 10.77
N LEU A 44 5.49 -16.17 11.23
CA LEU A 44 4.78 -15.23 10.34
C LEU A 44 5.74 -14.28 9.63
N GLU A 45 6.75 -13.78 10.34
CA GLU A 45 7.83 -12.95 9.78
C GLU A 45 8.64 -13.72 8.72
N ARG A 46 9.11 -14.93 9.03
CA ARG A 46 9.84 -15.77 8.05
C ARG A 46 9.03 -16.13 6.82
N ARG A 47 7.72 -16.21 6.94
CA ARG A 47 6.80 -16.48 5.81
C ARG A 47 6.46 -15.22 5.01
N GLY A 48 7.00 -14.06 5.37
CA GLY A 48 6.66 -12.78 4.73
C GLY A 48 5.21 -12.34 4.92
N LEU A 49 4.51 -12.89 5.93
CA LEU A 49 3.13 -12.53 6.25
C LEU A 49 3.05 -11.36 7.24
N LEU A 50 4.15 -11.02 7.85
CA LEU A 50 4.32 -9.93 8.80
C LEU A 50 5.63 -9.21 8.52
N ASP A 51 5.53 -7.92 8.26
CA ASP A 51 6.64 -7.00 8.09
C ASP A 51 6.34 -5.69 8.81
N TYR A 52 7.37 -4.88 9.09
CA TYR A 52 7.25 -3.67 9.89
C TYR A 52 7.76 -2.47 9.12
N THR A 53 6.92 -1.46 9.04
CA THR A 53 7.30 -0.16 8.50
C THR A 53 6.77 0.97 9.40
N ALA A 54 7.44 2.12 9.37
CA ALA A 54 6.94 3.32 10.01
C ALA A 54 5.90 3.99 9.13
N ILE A 55 4.73 4.32 9.70
CA ILE A 55 3.76 5.18 9.03
C ILE A 55 4.07 6.62 9.45
N LEU A 56 4.52 7.41 8.48
CA LEU A 56 4.87 8.82 8.68
C LEU A 56 3.66 9.72 8.48
N ASP A 57 3.58 10.80 9.23
CA ASP A 57 2.67 11.91 8.90
C ASP A 57 3.32 12.73 7.77
N ILE A 58 3.06 12.32 6.54
CA ILE A 58 3.67 12.92 5.33
C ILE A 58 3.31 14.40 5.17
N ARG A 59 2.18 14.86 5.73
CA ARG A 59 1.79 16.27 5.73
C ARG A 59 2.78 17.11 6.50
N LYS A 60 3.23 16.62 7.68
CA LYS A 60 4.26 17.30 8.48
C LYS A 60 5.65 17.27 7.83
N LEU A 61 5.86 16.40 6.87
CA LEU A 61 7.07 16.33 6.06
C LEU A 61 7.02 17.23 4.82
N GLY A 62 5.93 17.99 4.66
CA GLY A 62 5.78 18.97 3.58
C GLY A 62 5.18 18.38 2.29
N PHE A 63 4.58 17.20 2.33
CA PHE A 63 3.80 16.71 1.20
C PHE A 63 2.41 17.36 1.21
N GLU A 64 2.00 17.87 0.06
CA GLU A 64 0.75 18.61 -0.10
C GLU A 64 -0.28 17.87 -0.95
N ILE A 65 0.20 16.94 -1.78
CA ILE A 65 -0.64 16.25 -2.76
C ILE A 65 -0.50 14.74 -2.63
N LEU A 66 -1.64 14.07 -2.60
CA LEU A 66 -1.79 12.65 -2.88
C LEU A 66 -2.56 12.53 -4.20
N ALA A 67 -1.97 11.89 -5.19
CA ALA A 67 -2.60 11.70 -6.49
C ALA A 67 -2.91 10.22 -6.74
N ILE A 68 -4.11 9.96 -7.26
CA ILE A 68 -4.51 8.67 -7.81
C ILE A 68 -4.58 8.83 -9.32
N THR A 69 -3.59 8.32 -10.02
CA THR A 69 -3.49 8.46 -11.47
C THR A 69 -3.90 7.15 -12.14
N PHE A 70 -4.84 7.26 -13.04
CA PHE A 70 -5.37 6.14 -13.82
C PHE A 70 -4.75 6.14 -15.21
N GLY A 71 -4.36 4.98 -15.68
CA GLY A 71 -3.82 4.77 -17.02
C GLY A 71 -4.59 3.69 -17.77
N LYS A 72 -4.71 3.86 -19.07
CA LYS A 72 -5.25 2.86 -19.97
C LYS A 72 -4.18 2.46 -20.96
N LEU A 73 -3.87 1.17 -21.03
CA LEU A 73 -2.99 0.65 -22.07
C LEU A 73 -3.64 0.81 -23.44
N LYS A 74 -2.87 1.29 -24.39
CA LYS A 74 -3.26 1.28 -25.80
C LYS A 74 -3.32 -0.17 -26.29
N PRO A 75 -4.22 -0.50 -27.22
CA PRO A 75 -4.30 -1.83 -27.80
C PRO A 75 -2.92 -2.26 -28.33
N GLU A 76 -2.43 -3.40 -27.86
CA GLU A 76 -1.19 -3.99 -28.33
C GLU A 76 -1.37 -4.56 -29.74
N LYS A 77 -0.32 -4.45 -30.56
CA LYS A 77 -0.26 -5.23 -31.79
C LYS A 77 -0.03 -6.71 -31.45
N PRO A 78 -0.48 -7.67 -32.28
CA PRO A 78 -0.46 -9.10 -31.97
C PRO A 78 0.88 -9.69 -31.53
N ASN A 79 1.99 -8.98 -31.73
CA ASN A 79 3.36 -9.43 -31.37
C ASN A 79 4.06 -8.54 -30.33
N ASP A 80 3.36 -7.59 -29.70
CA ASP A 80 3.98 -6.75 -28.68
C ASP A 80 4.08 -7.52 -27.36
N LYS A 81 5.26 -7.44 -26.71
CA LYS A 81 5.43 -7.96 -25.34
C LYS A 81 4.60 -7.13 -24.38
N LYS A 82 4.00 -7.79 -23.36
CA LYS A 82 3.35 -7.08 -22.26
C LYS A 82 4.26 -5.98 -21.73
N VAL A 83 3.75 -4.76 -21.76
CA VAL A 83 4.48 -3.59 -21.28
C VAL A 83 4.20 -3.42 -19.80
N GLU A 84 5.21 -3.71 -18.97
CA GLU A 84 5.19 -3.47 -17.54
C GLU A 84 6.30 -2.45 -17.20
N PRO A 85 6.09 -1.59 -16.19
CA PRO A 85 7.13 -0.70 -15.71
C PRO A 85 8.37 -1.49 -15.29
N SER A 86 9.54 -1.08 -15.78
CA SER A 86 10.80 -1.69 -15.35
C SER A 86 11.14 -1.28 -13.92
N GLU A 87 11.91 -2.12 -13.22
CA GLU A 87 12.42 -1.77 -11.88
C GLU A 87 13.26 -0.48 -11.91
N ASP A 88 14.00 -0.24 -13.01
CA ASP A 88 14.76 1.00 -13.22
C ASP A 88 13.84 2.23 -13.27
N PHE A 89 12.70 2.13 -13.95
CA PHE A 89 11.70 3.20 -13.96
C PHE A 89 11.11 3.45 -12.59
N LEU A 90 10.68 2.39 -11.90
CA LEU A 90 10.09 2.50 -10.57
C LEU A 90 11.08 3.07 -9.55
N SER A 91 12.35 2.70 -9.64
CA SER A 91 13.40 3.21 -8.73
C SER A 91 13.71 4.71 -8.90
N LYS A 92 13.46 5.25 -10.08
CA LYS A 92 13.63 6.68 -10.38
C LYS A 92 12.46 7.55 -9.94
N HIS A 93 11.33 6.92 -9.58
CA HIS A 93 10.10 7.58 -9.18
C HIS A 93 9.67 7.16 -7.77
N PRO A 94 10.46 7.52 -6.73
CA PRO A 94 10.17 7.14 -5.33
C PRO A 94 8.88 7.76 -4.79
N GLU A 95 8.33 8.79 -5.44
CA GLU A 95 7.04 9.37 -5.16
C GLU A 95 5.86 8.42 -5.45
N MET A 96 6.05 7.39 -6.27
CA MET A 96 5.06 6.35 -6.54
C MET A 96 5.03 5.32 -5.41
N ILE A 97 4.03 5.38 -4.54
CA ILE A 97 3.88 4.47 -3.39
C ILE A 97 3.10 3.20 -3.72
N LEU A 98 2.37 3.18 -4.83
CA LEU A 98 1.70 1.99 -5.37
C LEU A 98 1.60 2.11 -6.88
N VAL A 99 1.98 1.06 -7.58
CA VAL A 99 1.71 0.88 -9.01
C VAL A 99 1.06 -0.49 -9.19
N SER A 100 -0.10 -0.55 -9.80
CA SER A 100 -0.82 -1.82 -9.95
C SER A 100 -1.64 -1.87 -11.22
N SER A 101 -1.80 -3.09 -11.72
CA SER A 101 -2.83 -3.41 -12.70
C SER A 101 -4.17 -3.59 -12.00
N GLY A 102 -5.24 -3.23 -12.66
CA GLY A 102 -6.61 -3.38 -12.17
C GLY A 102 -7.61 -3.33 -13.31
N ARG A 103 -8.89 -3.34 -12.98
CA ARG A 103 -9.97 -3.13 -13.97
C ARG A 103 -11.08 -2.32 -13.33
N GLY A 104 -11.46 -1.24 -13.97
CA GLY A 104 -12.58 -0.40 -13.55
C GLY A 104 -12.48 0.98 -14.19
N LEU A 105 -13.59 1.71 -14.25
CA LEU A 105 -13.66 3.07 -14.79
C LEU A 105 -13.05 3.21 -16.20
N ASN A 106 -13.04 2.14 -16.99
CA ASN A 106 -12.39 2.05 -18.31
C ASN A 106 -10.84 2.16 -18.27
N TYR A 107 -10.20 1.99 -17.10
CA TYR A 107 -8.76 1.95 -16.90
C TYR A 107 -8.30 0.56 -16.49
N ASP A 108 -7.01 0.28 -16.70
CA ASP A 108 -6.36 -0.99 -16.37
C ASP A 108 -5.05 -0.83 -15.59
N ARG A 109 -4.67 0.41 -15.29
CA ARG A 109 -3.51 0.77 -14.47
C ARG A 109 -3.89 1.83 -13.44
N VAL A 110 -3.29 1.75 -12.27
CA VAL A 110 -3.40 2.76 -11.23
C VAL A 110 -2.02 3.02 -10.61
N VAL A 111 -1.74 4.29 -10.40
CA VAL A 111 -0.58 4.78 -9.65
C VAL A 111 -1.08 5.62 -8.49
N LEU A 112 -0.59 5.34 -7.29
CA LEU A 112 -0.76 6.21 -6.13
C LEU A 112 0.57 6.90 -5.87
N SER A 113 0.58 8.23 -5.88
CA SER A 113 1.80 9.02 -5.72
C SER A 113 1.62 10.19 -4.78
N VAL A 114 2.71 10.66 -4.17
CA VAL A 114 2.73 11.80 -3.24
C VAL A 114 3.71 12.86 -3.71
N HIS A 115 3.32 14.13 -3.60
CA HIS A 115 4.12 15.26 -4.10
C HIS A 115 4.09 16.41 -3.09
N ARG A 116 5.18 17.21 -3.06
CA ARG A 116 5.29 18.38 -2.19
C ARG A 116 4.52 19.59 -2.71
N SER A 117 4.27 19.62 -4.03
CA SER A 117 3.57 20.71 -4.66
C SER A 117 2.84 20.26 -5.92
N TYR A 118 1.95 21.11 -6.41
CA TYR A 118 1.33 20.91 -7.72
C TYR A 118 2.35 20.95 -8.87
N SER A 119 3.43 21.71 -8.72
CA SER A 119 4.51 21.76 -9.71
C SER A 119 5.22 20.42 -9.84
N GLU A 120 5.58 19.78 -8.70
CA GLU A 120 6.18 18.43 -8.73
C GLU A 120 5.22 17.39 -9.34
N PHE A 121 3.94 17.44 -8.98
CA PHE A 121 2.93 16.57 -9.59
C PHE A 121 2.83 16.79 -11.11
N SER A 122 2.80 18.03 -11.57
CA SER A 122 2.70 18.37 -12.98
C SER A 122 3.93 17.89 -13.78
N GLN A 123 5.12 18.02 -13.17
CA GLN A 123 6.35 17.47 -13.73
C GLN A 123 6.29 15.96 -13.85
N PHE A 124 5.89 15.27 -12.79
CA PHE A 124 5.70 13.81 -12.79
C PHE A 124 4.76 13.34 -13.91
N ILE A 125 3.61 14.00 -14.09
CA ILE A 125 2.66 13.66 -15.18
C ILE A 125 3.29 13.90 -16.55
N THR A 126 4.10 14.95 -16.70
CA THR A 126 4.81 15.24 -17.95
C THR A 126 5.83 14.15 -18.26
N GLU A 127 6.61 13.73 -17.28
CA GLU A 127 7.59 12.65 -17.42
C GLU A 127 6.90 11.31 -17.72
N LEU A 128 5.78 11.03 -17.04
CA LEU A 128 4.98 9.85 -17.31
C LEU A 128 4.47 9.81 -18.75
N ARG A 129 3.96 10.94 -19.27
CA ARG A 129 3.53 11.06 -20.67
C ARG A 129 4.67 10.89 -21.65
N GLN A 130 5.84 11.48 -21.39
CA GLN A 130 7.01 11.37 -22.26
C GLN A 130 7.52 9.93 -22.34
N GLN A 131 7.61 9.24 -21.22
CA GLN A 131 8.16 7.89 -21.16
C GLN A 131 7.15 6.81 -21.57
N TRP A 132 5.89 6.99 -21.19
CA TRP A 132 4.84 5.98 -21.34
C TRP A 132 3.77 6.32 -22.37
N GLY A 133 3.74 7.52 -22.92
CA GLY A 133 2.72 7.95 -23.88
C GLY A 133 2.63 7.12 -25.16
N LYS A 134 3.67 6.34 -25.47
CA LYS A 134 3.62 5.34 -26.53
C LYS A 134 2.68 4.18 -26.20
N TYR A 135 2.65 3.78 -24.93
CA TYR A 135 1.94 2.59 -24.45
C TYR A 135 0.64 2.92 -23.71
N LEU A 136 0.59 4.09 -23.07
CA LEU A 136 -0.58 4.56 -22.33
C LEU A 136 -1.33 5.61 -23.15
N ALA A 137 -2.66 5.57 -23.05
CA ALA A 137 -3.49 6.72 -23.34
C ALA A 137 -3.21 7.83 -22.32
N ASP A 138 -3.72 9.04 -22.55
CA ASP A 138 -3.53 10.15 -21.63
C ASP A 138 -3.98 9.76 -20.20
N PRO A 139 -3.10 9.86 -19.21
CA PRO A 139 -3.44 9.52 -17.83
C PRO A 139 -4.40 10.57 -17.25
N GLU A 140 -5.35 10.11 -16.47
CA GLU A 140 -6.25 10.96 -15.69
C GLU A 140 -5.92 10.83 -14.20
N SER A 141 -5.97 11.94 -13.47
CA SER A 141 -5.59 11.96 -12.06
C SER A 141 -6.68 12.56 -11.19
N PHE A 142 -6.98 11.88 -10.09
CA PHE A 142 -7.74 12.43 -8.99
C PHE A 142 -6.77 12.95 -7.93
N ILE A 143 -6.79 14.26 -7.69
CA ILE A 143 -5.85 14.95 -6.80
C ILE A 143 -6.54 15.23 -5.47
N ILE A 144 -5.89 14.82 -4.38
CA ILE A 144 -6.31 15.06 -3.01
C ILE A 144 -5.31 16.02 -2.38
N SER A 145 -5.77 17.19 -1.91
CA SER A 145 -4.96 18.08 -1.09
C SER A 145 -4.78 17.49 0.30
N LEU A 146 -3.55 17.21 0.67
CA LEU A 146 -3.19 16.73 2.01
C LEU A 146 -3.25 17.85 3.07
N GLN A 147 -3.28 19.11 2.66
CA GLN A 147 -3.46 20.28 3.53
C GLN A 147 -4.93 20.58 3.82
N SER A 148 -5.84 19.80 3.21
CA SER A 148 -7.28 19.97 3.45
C SER A 148 -7.68 19.37 4.79
N ASP A 149 -8.48 20.10 5.55
CA ASP A 149 -9.18 19.65 6.76
C ASP A 149 -10.34 18.67 6.46
N LYS A 150 -10.64 18.46 5.17
CA LYS A 150 -11.67 17.51 4.69
C LYS A 150 -11.22 16.06 4.57
N ILE A 151 -10.01 15.71 5.03
CA ILE A 151 -9.59 14.31 5.12
C ILE A 151 -10.39 13.65 6.24
N LEU A 152 -11.31 12.77 5.85
CA LEU A 152 -12.22 12.12 6.80
C LEU A 152 -11.53 10.99 7.58
N ARG A 153 -10.46 10.43 7.02
CA ARG A 153 -9.65 9.38 7.65
C ARG A 153 -8.25 9.38 7.08
N ASP A 154 -7.26 9.42 7.95
CA ASP A 154 -5.86 9.29 7.56
C ASP A 154 -5.54 7.92 6.95
N PHE A 155 -4.55 7.89 6.07
CA PHE A 155 -4.03 6.65 5.52
C PHE A 155 -3.37 5.80 6.61
N THR A 156 -4.02 4.70 6.98
CA THR A 156 -3.50 3.75 7.97
C THR A 156 -4.18 2.39 7.85
N LEU A 157 -3.45 1.32 8.09
CA LEU A 157 -3.99 -0.03 8.17
C LEU A 157 -4.61 -0.37 9.56
N LYS A 158 -4.46 0.50 10.57
CA LYS A 158 -4.98 0.26 11.93
C LYS A 158 -6.47 -0.06 11.96
N GLN A 159 -7.22 0.49 11.02
CA GLN A 159 -8.66 0.25 10.91
C GLN A 159 -9.01 -1.21 10.53
N LEU A 160 -8.08 -1.92 9.88
CA LEU A 160 -8.27 -3.32 9.51
C LEU A 160 -8.20 -4.26 10.71
N ALA A 161 -7.70 -3.82 11.87
CA ALA A 161 -7.58 -4.66 13.06
C ALA A 161 -8.90 -5.37 13.43
N LYS A 162 -10.03 -4.65 13.33
CA LYS A 162 -11.36 -5.23 13.60
C LYS A 162 -11.73 -6.29 12.56
N ALA A 163 -11.53 -6.01 11.27
CA ALA A 163 -11.80 -6.97 10.21
C ALA A 163 -10.91 -8.22 10.33
N ILE A 164 -9.62 -8.03 10.58
CA ILE A 164 -8.67 -9.13 10.79
C ILE A 164 -9.10 -10.04 11.97
N SER A 165 -9.56 -9.43 13.08
CA SER A 165 -10.02 -10.21 14.24
C SER A 165 -11.29 -11.02 13.96
N MET A 166 -12.12 -10.61 13.00
CA MET A 166 -13.32 -11.34 12.60
C MET A 166 -12.99 -12.59 11.77
N LEU A 167 -11.93 -12.58 10.98
CA LEU A 167 -11.47 -13.74 10.20
C LEU A 167 -11.13 -14.95 11.11
N LYS A 168 -10.82 -14.70 12.38
CA LYS A 168 -10.60 -15.76 13.39
C LYS A 168 -11.81 -16.66 13.61
N LYS A 169 -13.03 -16.18 13.32
CA LYS A 169 -14.27 -16.90 13.61
C LYS A 169 -14.71 -17.84 12.48
N GLU A 170 -14.11 -17.68 11.30
CA GLU A 170 -14.49 -18.41 10.08
C GLU A 170 -13.56 -19.60 9.80
N THR A 171 -12.54 -19.81 10.65
CA THR A 171 -11.53 -20.88 10.53
C THR A 171 -11.69 -21.87 11.68
#